data_c91bf67b58d5944ac465fc77f75d49f9
#
_entry.id   c91bf67b58d5944ac465fc77f75d49f9
#
_cell.length_a   1.000
_cell.length_b   1.000
_cell.length_c   1.000
_cell.angle_alpha   90.00
_cell.angle_beta   90.00
_cell.angle_gamma   90.00
#
_symmetry.space_group_name_H-M   'P 1'
#
loop_
_entity.id
_entity.type
_entity.pdbx_description
1 polymer ?
#
loop_
_entity_poly.entity_id
_entity_poly.type
_entity_poly.pdbx_seq_one_letter_code
_entity_poly.pdbx_strand_id
1 'polypeptide(L)'
;MEQAEQTEDVKYVLENKEYLAKKSVWAVGGDGWAYDIGYGGIDHVMAQNRDVNLMVLDTEVYSNTGGQSSKSTPTSATAKFAASGKRVAKKDLGAMLMQYGYVYVAQVAMGADQAQTLKALREAESYDGPSIVICYCPCLEQHIKAGMGTSQDEMKKAVECGYWHLYRYDPRRIAEGKNPFQLDSKEPDTRKVMDFLMGENRFASLKNNFPDKADALYAKEVEDVKARYAKYKKLAEG
;
A
#
# COMPACT_ATOMS: atom_id res chain seq x y z
N MET A 1 -9.85 -10.62 40.48
CA MET A 1 -11.11 -11.38 40.36
C MET A 1 -10.94 -12.84 40.80
N GLU A 2 -9.90 -13.56 40.40
CA GLU A 2 -9.70 -14.97 40.80
C GLU A 2 -9.56 -15.18 42.33
N GLN A 3 -9.16 -14.13 43.05
CA GLN A 3 -9.08 -14.12 44.52
C GLN A 3 -10.29 -13.49 45.21
N ALA A 4 -11.29 -13.03 44.45
CA ALA A 4 -12.51 -12.44 44.99
C ALA A 4 -13.52 -13.52 45.39
N GLU A 5 -14.49 -13.16 46.25
CA GLU A 5 -15.62 -14.03 46.58
C GLU A 5 -16.33 -14.48 45.26
N GLN A 6 -16.52 -15.78 45.12
CA GLN A 6 -17.03 -16.41 43.89
C GLN A 6 -18.56 -16.29 43.81
N THR A 7 -19.05 -15.05 43.70
CA THR A 7 -20.47 -14.79 43.41
C THR A 7 -20.81 -15.26 41.98
N GLU A 8 -22.09 -15.37 41.65
CA GLU A 8 -22.53 -15.72 40.28
C GLU A 8 -22.03 -14.73 39.23
N ASP A 9 -22.03 -13.44 39.55
CA ASP A 9 -21.51 -12.39 38.67
C ASP A 9 -20.01 -12.52 38.43
N VAL A 10 -19.23 -12.86 39.47
CA VAL A 10 -17.78 -13.10 39.34
C VAL A 10 -17.49 -14.33 38.48
N LYS A 11 -18.27 -15.40 38.65
CA LYS A 11 -18.16 -16.62 37.81
C LYS A 11 -18.48 -16.28 36.35
N TYR A 12 -19.59 -15.56 36.10
CA TYR A 12 -19.97 -15.14 34.75
C TYR A 12 -18.88 -14.32 34.06
N VAL A 13 -18.27 -13.36 34.78
CA VAL A 13 -17.16 -12.57 34.23
C VAL A 13 -15.92 -13.42 33.97
N LEU A 14 -15.59 -14.36 34.84
CA LEU A 14 -14.44 -15.26 34.65
C LEU A 14 -14.65 -16.25 33.50
N GLU A 15 -15.86 -16.75 33.32
CA GLU A 15 -16.22 -17.63 32.19
C GLU A 15 -16.17 -16.91 30.85
N ASN A 16 -16.36 -15.58 30.85
CA ASN A 16 -16.39 -14.74 29.66
C ASN A 16 -15.16 -13.80 29.56
N LYS A 17 -14.06 -14.11 30.25
CA LYS A 17 -12.89 -13.23 30.36
C LYS A 17 -12.23 -12.89 29.03
N GLU A 18 -12.36 -13.75 28.01
CA GLU A 18 -11.86 -13.47 26.66
C GLU A 18 -12.54 -12.28 25.99
N TYR A 19 -13.76 -11.93 26.40
CA TYR A 19 -14.47 -10.74 25.89
C TYR A 19 -14.00 -9.43 26.55
N LEU A 20 -13.23 -9.50 27.64
CA LEU A 20 -12.63 -8.34 28.29
C LEU A 20 -11.34 -7.88 27.62
N ALA A 21 -10.74 -8.74 26.78
CA ALA A 21 -9.55 -8.38 26.01
C ALA A 21 -9.93 -7.43 24.86
N LYS A 22 -9.07 -6.41 24.63
CA LYS A 22 -9.19 -5.55 23.45
C LYS A 22 -9.20 -6.43 22.18
N LYS A 23 -10.21 -6.25 21.35
CA LYS A 23 -10.30 -6.96 20.06
C LYS A 23 -9.54 -6.17 19.00
N SER A 24 -8.76 -6.89 18.19
CA SER A 24 -8.15 -6.35 16.99
C SER A 24 -9.10 -6.51 15.81
N VAL A 25 -9.32 -5.45 15.06
CA VAL A 25 -10.23 -5.44 13.90
C VAL A 25 -9.42 -5.10 12.66
N TRP A 26 -9.38 -6.03 11.70
CA TRP A 26 -8.73 -5.87 10.41
C TRP A 26 -9.72 -6.05 9.27
N ALA A 27 -9.76 -5.07 8.34
CA ALA A 27 -10.43 -5.22 7.06
C ALA A 27 -9.37 -5.32 5.96
N VAL A 28 -9.47 -6.39 5.15
CA VAL A 28 -8.48 -6.68 4.09
C VAL A 28 -9.18 -6.63 2.74
N GLY A 29 -8.59 -5.95 1.77
CA GLY A 29 -9.14 -5.87 0.41
C GLY A 29 -8.12 -5.43 -0.63
N GLY A 30 -8.51 -5.52 -1.91
CA GLY A 30 -7.67 -5.14 -3.06
C GLY A 30 -7.71 -3.64 -3.37
N ASP A 31 -6.87 -3.25 -4.34
CA ASP A 31 -6.78 -1.86 -4.80
C ASP A 31 -8.07 -1.35 -5.45
N GLY A 32 -8.80 -2.18 -6.19
CA GLY A 32 -10.10 -1.79 -6.75
C GLY A 32 -11.10 -1.38 -5.68
N TRP A 33 -11.12 -2.06 -4.53
CA TRP A 33 -11.88 -1.62 -3.37
C TRP A 33 -11.31 -0.31 -2.80
N ALA A 34 -10.03 -0.28 -2.46
CA ALA A 34 -9.46 0.82 -1.69
C ALA A 34 -9.32 2.12 -2.49
N TYR A 35 -9.00 2.04 -3.77
CA TYR A 35 -8.76 3.22 -4.60
C TYR A 35 -10.00 3.72 -5.34
N ASP A 36 -11.00 2.85 -5.55
CA ASP A 36 -12.17 3.11 -6.40
C ASP A 36 -13.50 2.91 -5.67
N ILE A 37 -14.09 1.72 -5.77
CA ILE A 37 -15.50 1.50 -5.38
C ILE A 37 -15.76 1.58 -3.88
N GLY A 38 -14.79 1.27 -3.05
CA GLY A 38 -14.89 1.33 -1.58
C GLY A 38 -14.25 2.56 -0.95
N TYR A 39 -13.63 3.47 -1.75
CA TYR A 39 -12.89 4.60 -1.21
C TYR A 39 -13.74 5.50 -0.30
N GLY A 40 -14.98 5.78 -0.66
CA GLY A 40 -15.88 6.58 0.18
C GLY A 40 -16.16 5.93 1.54
N GLY A 41 -16.24 4.60 1.60
CA GLY A 41 -16.35 3.85 2.85
C GLY A 41 -15.06 3.90 3.67
N ILE A 42 -13.90 3.77 3.03
CA ILE A 42 -12.59 3.92 3.69
C ILE A 42 -12.45 5.32 4.29
N ASP A 43 -12.73 6.34 3.50
CA ASP A 43 -12.70 7.74 3.95
C ASP A 43 -13.58 7.94 5.20
N HIS A 44 -14.80 7.40 5.17
CA HIS A 44 -15.71 7.45 6.31
C HIS A 44 -15.15 6.71 7.55
N VAL A 45 -14.58 5.52 7.39
CA VAL A 45 -13.96 4.76 8.50
C VAL A 45 -12.82 5.56 9.12
N MET A 46 -11.94 6.14 8.29
CA MET A 46 -10.84 6.98 8.78
C MET A 46 -11.34 8.21 9.52
N ALA A 47 -12.39 8.85 9.00
CA ALA A 47 -13.03 10.03 9.64
C ALA A 47 -13.69 9.73 11.01
N GLN A 48 -14.06 8.47 11.29
CA GLN A 48 -14.64 8.07 12.58
C GLN A 48 -13.62 8.01 13.71
N ASN A 49 -12.32 8.03 13.40
CA ASN A 49 -11.24 7.89 14.38
C ASN A 49 -11.42 6.69 15.33
N ARG A 50 -11.85 5.55 14.78
CA ARG A 50 -12.02 4.30 15.52
C ARG A 50 -10.80 3.43 15.35
N ASP A 51 -10.52 2.57 16.34
CA ASP A 51 -9.46 1.59 16.30
C ASP A 51 -9.81 0.44 15.33
N VAL A 52 -9.51 0.67 14.06
CA VAL A 52 -9.73 -0.26 12.95
C VAL A 52 -8.52 -0.23 12.04
N ASN A 53 -8.01 -1.39 11.71
CA ASN A 53 -6.87 -1.56 10.82
C ASN A 53 -7.34 -1.95 9.41
N LEU A 54 -6.85 -1.27 8.40
CA LEU A 54 -7.10 -1.63 7.00
C LEU A 54 -5.81 -2.17 6.37
N MET A 55 -5.93 -3.28 5.64
CA MET A 55 -4.84 -3.81 4.82
C MET A 55 -5.25 -3.80 3.36
N VAL A 56 -4.52 -3.08 2.53
CA VAL A 56 -4.75 -3.01 1.09
C VAL A 56 -3.72 -3.89 0.38
N LEU A 57 -4.18 -4.94 -0.29
CA LEU A 57 -3.38 -5.74 -1.19
C LEU A 57 -3.37 -5.05 -2.57
N ASP A 58 -2.38 -4.19 -2.78
CA ASP A 58 -2.30 -3.35 -3.98
C ASP A 58 -1.68 -4.15 -5.13
N THR A 59 -2.56 -4.75 -5.92
CA THR A 59 -2.19 -5.47 -7.14
C THR A 59 -2.16 -4.57 -8.37
N GLU A 60 -2.49 -3.28 -8.21
CA GLU A 60 -2.51 -2.24 -9.25
C GLU A 60 -3.49 -2.52 -10.40
N VAL A 61 -4.46 -3.41 -10.15
CA VAL A 61 -5.47 -3.83 -11.12
C VAL A 61 -6.63 -4.52 -10.39
N TYR A 62 -7.84 -4.49 -10.93
CA TYR A 62 -8.93 -5.37 -10.47
C TYR A 62 -8.60 -6.82 -10.82
N SER A 63 -7.95 -7.55 -9.90
CA SER A 63 -7.48 -8.92 -10.16
C SER A 63 -8.62 -9.92 -10.33
N ASN A 64 -9.51 -10.02 -9.33
CA ASN A 64 -10.55 -11.06 -9.28
C ASN A 64 -11.59 -10.94 -10.41
N THR A 65 -11.82 -9.75 -10.92
CA THR A 65 -12.75 -9.51 -12.02
C THR A 65 -12.09 -9.65 -13.39
N GLY A 66 -10.78 -9.86 -13.44
CA GLY A 66 -10.00 -10.20 -14.64
C GLY A 66 -9.29 -9.04 -15.31
N GLY A 67 -8.59 -8.20 -14.55
CA GLY A 67 -7.58 -7.30 -15.08
C GLY A 67 -8.08 -5.94 -15.57
N GLN A 68 -9.11 -5.36 -14.94
CA GLN A 68 -9.55 -3.99 -15.26
C GLN A 68 -8.65 -2.97 -14.60
N SER A 69 -8.46 -1.84 -15.27
CA SER A 69 -7.73 -0.69 -14.72
C SER A 69 -8.43 -0.11 -13.49
N SER A 70 -7.68 0.10 -12.42
CA SER A 70 -8.08 0.85 -11.22
C SER A 70 -7.42 2.23 -11.17
N LYS A 71 -7.71 3.04 -10.16
CA LYS A 71 -6.96 4.27 -9.87
C LYS A 71 -5.56 4.00 -9.31
N SER A 72 -5.31 2.74 -8.89
CA SER A 72 -3.99 2.27 -8.51
C SER A 72 -3.12 1.89 -9.70
N THR A 73 -3.70 1.57 -10.86
CA THR A 73 -2.96 1.22 -12.07
C THR A 73 -2.03 2.36 -12.48
N PRO A 74 -0.71 2.13 -12.64
CA PRO A 74 0.25 3.18 -12.93
C PRO A 74 0.21 3.64 -14.39
N THR A 75 0.84 4.75 -14.67
CA THR A 75 1.07 5.26 -16.04
C THR A 75 1.72 4.15 -16.90
N SER A 76 1.43 4.13 -18.19
CA SER A 76 1.90 3.16 -19.18
C SER A 76 1.43 1.70 -19.05
N ALA A 77 0.91 1.27 -17.89
CA ALA A 77 0.39 -0.09 -17.76
C ALA A 77 -0.83 -0.32 -18.64
N THR A 78 -0.85 -1.42 -19.37
CA THR A 78 -2.03 -1.91 -20.11
C THR A 78 -2.92 -2.71 -19.18
N ALA A 79 -4.22 -2.53 -19.30
CA ALA A 79 -5.25 -3.26 -18.58
C ALA A 79 -6.56 -3.21 -19.36
N LYS A 80 -7.58 -4.00 -18.99
CA LYS A 80 -8.93 -3.78 -19.51
C LYS A 80 -9.38 -2.35 -19.16
N PHE A 81 -10.00 -1.66 -20.11
CA PHE A 81 -10.34 -0.22 -20.11
C PHE A 81 -9.14 0.74 -20.18
N ALA A 82 -7.92 0.22 -20.32
CA ALA A 82 -6.69 0.98 -20.56
C ALA A 82 -5.78 0.25 -21.56
N ALA A 83 -6.34 -0.26 -22.66
CA ALA A 83 -5.61 -1.09 -23.63
C ALA A 83 -4.41 -0.38 -24.27
N SER A 84 -4.49 0.95 -24.47
CA SER A 84 -3.40 1.76 -25.03
C SER A 84 -2.48 2.39 -23.97
N GLY A 85 -2.40 1.77 -22.79
CA GLY A 85 -1.66 2.27 -21.64
C GLY A 85 -2.40 3.34 -20.84
N LYS A 86 -2.29 3.27 -19.52
CA LYS A 86 -2.84 4.29 -18.62
C LYS A 86 -2.11 5.62 -18.83
N ARG A 87 -2.87 6.72 -18.91
CA ARG A 87 -2.33 8.05 -19.23
C ARG A 87 -2.10 8.94 -18.01
N VAL A 88 -2.68 8.57 -16.87
CA VAL A 88 -2.61 9.34 -15.63
C VAL A 88 -1.88 8.57 -14.55
N ALA A 89 -1.17 9.29 -13.69
CA ALA A 89 -0.43 8.72 -12.58
C ALA A 89 -1.35 7.95 -11.61
N LYS A 90 -0.74 7.00 -10.90
CA LYS A 90 -1.36 6.26 -9.80
C LYS A 90 -1.85 7.24 -8.72
N LYS A 91 -3.08 7.03 -8.24
CA LYS A 91 -3.61 7.73 -7.06
C LYS A 91 -2.73 7.44 -5.84
N ASP A 92 -2.33 8.48 -5.13
CA ASP A 92 -1.56 8.34 -3.90
C ASP A 92 -2.51 8.23 -2.69
N LEU A 93 -2.98 7.01 -2.44
CA LEU A 93 -3.93 6.72 -1.37
C LEU A 93 -3.35 7.06 0.01
N GLY A 94 -2.09 6.71 0.24
CA GLY A 94 -1.43 6.98 1.51
C GLY A 94 -1.33 8.48 1.80
N ALA A 95 -0.90 9.28 0.81
CA ALA A 95 -0.83 10.73 0.96
C ALA A 95 -2.20 11.37 1.23
N MET A 96 -3.27 10.86 0.64
CA MET A 96 -4.63 11.34 0.89
C MET A 96 -5.05 11.08 2.35
N LEU A 97 -4.76 9.91 2.88
CA LEU A 97 -5.15 9.55 4.24
C LEU A 97 -4.25 10.18 5.31
N MET A 98 -2.99 10.47 5.01
CA MET A 98 -2.12 11.27 5.89
C MET A 98 -2.68 12.67 6.17
N GLN A 99 -3.54 13.22 5.29
CA GLN A 99 -4.16 14.54 5.50
C GLN A 99 -5.08 14.60 6.73
N TYR A 100 -5.57 13.46 7.22
CA TYR A 100 -6.30 13.41 8.50
C TYR A 100 -5.43 13.76 9.71
N GLY A 101 -4.11 13.61 9.61
CA GLY A 101 -3.16 13.91 10.66
C GLY A 101 -3.11 12.90 11.81
N TYR A 102 -4.19 12.15 12.04
CA TYR A 102 -4.33 11.14 13.09
C TYR A 102 -4.45 9.70 12.56
N VAL A 103 -4.38 9.47 11.27
CA VAL A 103 -4.41 8.13 10.69
C VAL A 103 -2.98 7.60 10.60
N TYR A 104 -2.73 6.39 11.14
CA TYR A 104 -1.46 5.70 10.87
C TYR A 104 -1.46 5.17 9.43
N VAL A 105 -0.42 5.47 8.67
CA VAL A 105 -0.29 5.06 7.27
C VAL A 105 1.06 4.40 7.03
N ALA A 106 1.06 3.22 6.44
CA ALA A 106 2.30 2.57 6.01
C ALA A 106 2.19 2.05 4.57
N GLN A 107 3.30 2.09 3.85
CA GLN A 107 3.45 1.47 2.55
C GLN A 107 4.60 0.47 2.61
N VAL A 108 4.32 -0.77 2.24
CA VAL A 108 5.23 -1.90 2.47
C VAL A 108 5.35 -2.79 1.22
N ALA A 109 6.44 -3.55 1.14
CA ALA A 109 6.65 -4.62 0.17
C ALA A 109 7.45 -5.74 0.83
N MET A 110 6.78 -6.83 1.20
CA MET A 110 7.35 -7.91 2.00
C MET A 110 8.60 -8.53 1.33
N GLY A 111 8.59 -8.71 0.01
CA GLY A 111 9.75 -9.25 -0.72
C GLY A 111 10.95 -8.32 -0.77
N ALA A 112 10.75 -7.01 -0.58
CA ALA A 112 11.83 -6.05 -0.54
C ALA A 112 12.41 -5.89 0.87
N ASP A 113 11.54 -5.81 1.90
CA ASP A 113 11.95 -5.68 3.30
C ASP A 113 10.89 -6.29 4.24
N GLN A 114 11.17 -7.52 4.70
CA GLN A 114 10.30 -8.25 5.63
C GLN A 114 10.28 -7.59 7.02
N ALA A 115 11.41 -7.04 7.46
CA ALA A 115 11.51 -6.42 8.78
C ALA A 115 10.69 -5.12 8.84
N GLN A 116 10.75 -4.29 7.78
CA GLN A 116 9.94 -3.09 7.65
C GLN A 116 8.43 -3.44 7.60
N THR A 117 8.06 -4.47 6.83
CA THR A 117 6.67 -4.93 6.74
C THR A 117 6.15 -5.38 8.11
N LEU A 118 6.89 -6.22 8.83
CA LEU A 118 6.51 -6.69 10.16
C LEU A 118 6.43 -5.54 11.17
N LYS A 119 7.34 -4.58 11.08
CA LYS A 119 7.34 -3.38 11.92
C LYS A 119 6.08 -2.55 11.66
N ALA A 120 5.74 -2.29 10.40
CA ALA A 120 4.55 -1.52 10.02
C ALA A 120 3.26 -2.18 10.53
N LEU A 121 3.14 -3.52 10.42
CA LEU A 121 1.99 -4.26 10.93
C LEU A 121 1.86 -4.17 12.45
N ARG A 122 2.98 -4.30 13.18
CA ARG A 122 2.99 -4.16 14.65
C ARG A 122 2.68 -2.73 15.10
N GLU A 123 3.17 -1.73 14.39
CA GLU A 123 2.88 -0.32 14.67
C GLU A 123 1.39 -0.02 14.44
N ALA A 124 0.81 -0.52 13.33
CA ALA A 124 -0.62 -0.41 13.03
C ALA A 124 -1.47 -1.06 14.12
N GLU A 125 -1.16 -2.31 14.49
CA GLU A 125 -1.87 -3.05 15.53
C GLU A 125 -1.81 -2.37 16.92
N SER A 126 -0.68 -1.75 17.23
CA SER A 126 -0.46 -1.05 18.50
C SER A 126 -1.01 0.38 18.54
N TYR A 127 -1.45 0.89 17.39
CA TYR A 127 -1.97 2.25 17.29
C TYR A 127 -3.43 2.29 17.77
N ASP A 128 -3.74 3.20 18.69
CA ASP A 128 -5.08 3.39 19.23
C ASP A 128 -5.87 4.39 18.38
N GLY A 129 -6.22 3.96 17.18
CA GLY A 129 -6.89 4.77 16.16
C GLY A 129 -6.90 4.06 14.79
N PRO A 130 -7.43 4.71 13.76
CA PRO A 130 -7.50 4.11 12.44
C PRO A 130 -6.11 3.98 11.80
N SER A 131 -5.86 2.82 11.22
CA SER A 131 -4.62 2.56 10.49
C SER A 131 -4.87 2.00 9.09
N ILE A 132 -3.92 2.24 8.18
CA ILE A 132 -3.91 1.62 6.87
C ILE A 132 -2.49 1.16 6.49
N VAL A 133 -2.38 -0.08 6.05
CA VAL A 133 -1.14 -0.65 5.52
C VAL A 133 -1.36 -1.01 4.05
N ILE A 134 -0.62 -0.35 3.16
CA ILE A 134 -0.70 -0.54 1.70
C ILE A 134 0.43 -1.47 1.29
N CYS A 135 0.09 -2.69 0.88
CA CYS A 135 1.04 -3.74 0.55
C CYS A 135 1.17 -3.90 -0.96
N TYR A 136 2.36 -3.69 -1.52
CA TYR A 136 2.61 -4.07 -2.91
C TYR A 136 2.44 -5.57 -3.08
N CYS A 137 1.57 -5.97 -4.01
CA CYS A 137 1.20 -7.36 -4.21
C CYS A 137 1.26 -7.73 -5.69
N PRO A 138 2.39 -8.27 -6.18
CA PRO A 138 2.48 -8.75 -7.55
C PRO A 138 1.37 -9.77 -7.86
N CYS A 139 0.74 -9.61 -9.01
CA CYS A 139 -0.43 -10.36 -9.42
C CYS A 139 -0.19 -11.08 -10.75
N LEU A 140 -0.89 -12.17 -10.94
CA LEU A 140 -0.97 -12.90 -12.21
C LEU A 140 -1.28 -11.97 -13.41
N GLU A 141 -2.18 -11.00 -13.23
CA GLU A 141 -2.60 -10.04 -14.26
C GLU A 141 -1.48 -9.08 -14.72
N GLN A 142 -0.39 -8.98 -13.96
CA GLN A 142 0.79 -8.21 -14.36
C GLN A 142 1.65 -8.97 -15.38
N HIS A 143 1.49 -10.29 -15.44
CA HIS A 143 2.24 -11.20 -16.33
C HIS A 143 3.76 -10.98 -16.23
N ILE A 144 4.30 -11.21 -15.01
CA ILE A 144 5.75 -11.18 -14.75
C ILE A 144 6.43 -12.20 -15.67
N LYS A 145 7.33 -11.76 -16.55
CA LYS A 145 7.97 -12.61 -17.56
C LYS A 145 8.80 -13.76 -16.97
N ALA A 146 9.41 -13.54 -15.81
CA ALA A 146 10.16 -14.56 -15.08
C ALA A 146 9.23 -15.55 -14.31
N GLY A 147 7.90 -15.32 -14.35
CA GLY A 147 6.89 -16.13 -13.68
C GLY A 147 6.60 -15.72 -12.25
N MET A 148 5.43 -16.12 -11.74
CA MET A 148 4.95 -15.72 -10.39
C MET A 148 5.83 -16.26 -9.25
N GLY A 149 6.65 -17.29 -9.49
CA GLY A 149 7.63 -17.76 -8.51
C GLY A 149 8.69 -16.72 -8.11
N THR A 150 8.86 -15.66 -8.94
CA THR A 150 9.81 -14.57 -8.69
C THR A 150 9.13 -13.32 -8.09
N SER A 151 7.90 -13.42 -7.61
CA SER A 151 7.13 -12.26 -7.11
C SER A 151 7.84 -11.49 -5.99
N GLN A 152 8.58 -12.18 -5.12
CA GLN A 152 9.36 -11.52 -4.06
C GLN A 152 10.54 -10.72 -4.63
N ASP A 153 11.22 -11.26 -5.65
CA ASP A 153 12.30 -10.54 -6.34
C ASP A 153 11.76 -9.35 -7.12
N GLU A 154 10.54 -9.46 -7.67
CA GLU A 154 9.89 -8.36 -8.38
C GLU A 154 9.54 -7.20 -7.42
N MET A 155 9.05 -7.50 -6.20
CA MET A 155 8.88 -6.49 -5.14
C MET A 155 10.20 -5.78 -4.83
N LYS A 156 11.29 -6.53 -4.73
CA LYS A 156 12.62 -5.98 -4.45
C LYS A 156 13.08 -5.04 -5.56
N LYS A 157 12.96 -5.45 -6.83
CA LYS A 157 13.29 -4.60 -7.99
C LYS A 157 12.45 -3.33 -8.03
N ALA A 158 11.14 -3.43 -7.74
CA ALA A 158 10.24 -2.28 -7.68
C ALA A 158 10.71 -1.24 -6.65
N VAL A 159 11.17 -1.68 -5.48
CA VAL A 159 11.69 -0.77 -4.44
C VAL A 159 13.07 -0.22 -4.82
N GLU A 160 13.97 -1.05 -5.34
CA GLU A 160 15.33 -0.64 -5.73
C GLU A 160 15.33 0.43 -6.83
N CYS A 161 14.41 0.35 -7.79
CA CYS A 161 14.30 1.35 -8.86
C CYS A 161 13.42 2.55 -8.50
N GLY A 162 12.73 2.54 -7.37
CA GLY A 162 11.84 3.60 -6.91
C GLY A 162 10.43 3.56 -7.52
N TYR A 163 10.09 2.49 -8.19
CA TYR A 163 8.71 2.27 -8.64
C TYR A 163 7.74 2.13 -7.46
N TRP A 164 8.19 1.48 -6.38
CA TRP A 164 7.49 1.40 -5.10
C TRP A 164 8.37 1.95 -3.99
N HIS A 165 7.75 2.65 -3.00
CA HIS A 165 8.45 3.23 -1.87
C HIS A 165 7.97 2.61 -0.56
N LEU A 166 8.89 2.40 0.38
CA LEU A 166 8.58 1.97 1.73
C LEU A 166 8.57 3.19 2.64
N TYR A 167 7.47 3.41 3.37
CA TYR A 167 7.38 4.49 4.34
C TYR A 167 6.37 4.18 5.43
N ARG A 168 6.45 4.94 6.52
CA ARG A 168 5.48 4.94 7.61
C ARG A 168 5.19 6.37 8.02
N TYR A 169 3.93 6.66 8.30
CA TYR A 169 3.46 7.88 8.93
C TYR A 169 2.80 7.50 10.25
N ASP A 170 3.46 7.84 11.36
CA ASP A 170 2.99 7.53 12.70
C ASP A 170 2.62 8.82 13.45
N PRO A 171 1.33 9.11 13.65
CA PRO A 171 0.88 10.33 14.32
C PRO A 171 1.41 10.47 15.75
N ARG A 172 1.74 9.36 16.43
CA ARG A 172 2.29 9.39 17.82
C ARG A 172 3.57 10.19 17.92
N ARG A 173 4.36 10.22 16.86
CA ARG A 173 5.63 10.95 16.79
C ARG A 173 5.48 12.47 16.89
N ILE A 174 4.30 13.01 16.51
CA ILE A 174 3.99 14.44 16.61
C ILE A 174 4.05 14.88 18.07
N ALA A 175 3.47 14.08 18.98
CA ALA A 175 3.53 14.35 20.43
C ALA A 175 4.96 14.30 21.01
N GLU A 176 5.88 13.60 20.31
CA GLU A 176 7.30 13.55 20.67
C GLU A 176 8.11 14.69 20.03
N GLY A 177 7.50 15.61 19.32
CA GLY A 177 8.18 16.68 18.57
C GLY A 177 8.99 16.18 17.37
N LYS A 178 8.67 14.97 16.85
CA LYS A 178 9.36 14.33 15.73
C LYS A 178 8.52 14.36 14.47
N ASN A 179 9.16 14.34 13.31
CA ASN A 179 8.47 14.18 12.04
C ASN A 179 7.68 12.85 12.04
N PRO A 180 6.35 12.88 11.82
CA PRO A 180 5.54 11.66 11.74
C PRO A 180 5.89 10.80 10.53
N PHE A 181 6.34 11.41 9.42
CA PHE A 181 6.69 10.69 8.21
C PHE A 181 8.13 10.15 8.27
N GLN A 182 8.26 8.88 7.95
CA GLN A 182 9.53 8.15 7.93
C GLN A 182 9.66 7.45 6.57
N LEU A 183 10.60 7.91 5.74
CA LEU A 183 10.94 7.23 4.49
C LEU A 183 11.90 6.09 4.80
N ASP A 184 11.41 4.86 4.68
CA ASP A 184 12.19 3.65 4.94
C ASP A 184 12.98 3.19 3.71
N SER A 185 12.57 3.59 2.50
CA SER A 185 13.31 3.33 1.26
C SER A 185 14.61 4.12 1.22
N LYS A 186 15.66 3.45 0.73
CA LYS A 186 16.90 4.11 0.32
C LYS A 186 16.67 4.93 -0.94
N GLU A 187 17.66 5.77 -1.29
CA GLU A 187 17.66 6.47 -2.58
C GLU A 187 17.61 5.45 -3.74
N PRO A 188 16.62 5.54 -4.63
CA PRO A 188 16.42 4.55 -5.67
C PRO A 188 17.37 4.76 -6.86
N ASP A 189 17.73 3.68 -7.53
CA ASP A 189 18.39 3.74 -8.84
C ASP A 189 17.35 3.84 -9.96
N THR A 190 16.89 5.05 -10.26
CA THR A 190 15.86 5.29 -11.27
C THR A 190 16.27 4.90 -12.71
N ARG A 191 17.55 4.62 -12.98
CA ARG A 191 18.01 4.09 -14.27
C ARG A 191 17.47 2.70 -14.55
N LYS A 192 17.13 1.94 -13.48
CA LYS A 192 16.58 0.59 -13.56
C LYS A 192 15.06 0.53 -13.75
N VAL A 193 14.37 1.67 -13.77
CA VAL A 193 12.90 1.70 -13.93
C VAL A 193 12.47 1.00 -15.22
N MET A 194 13.14 1.28 -16.33
CA MET A 194 12.79 0.65 -17.61
C MET A 194 13.02 -0.86 -17.60
N ASP A 195 14.07 -1.34 -16.96
CA ASP A 195 14.34 -2.79 -16.84
C ASP A 195 13.22 -3.47 -16.03
N PHE A 196 12.77 -2.82 -14.93
CA PHE A 196 11.64 -3.29 -14.15
C PHE A 196 10.36 -3.34 -14.99
N LEU A 197 9.99 -2.23 -15.67
CA LEU A 197 8.79 -2.17 -16.51
C LEU A 197 8.81 -3.23 -17.61
N MET A 198 9.94 -3.44 -18.26
CA MET A 198 10.06 -4.45 -19.31
C MET A 198 10.05 -5.89 -18.78
N GLY A 199 10.19 -6.09 -17.49
CA GLY A 199 10.00 -7.36 -16.79
C GLY A 199 8.55 -7.83 -16.69
N GLU A 200 7.58 -6.92 -16.84
CA GLU A 200 6.16 -7.22 -16.76
C GLU A 200 5.47 -6.99 -18.12
N ASN A 201 4.66 -7.96 -18.54
CA ASN A 201 4.02 -7.89 -19.85
C ASN A 201 2.99 -6.76 -19.95
N ARG A 202 2.36 -6.37 -18.84
CA ARG A 202 1.43 -5.21 -18.84
C ARG A 202 2.07 -3.90 -19.30
N PHE A 203 3.39 -3.76 -19.20
CA PHE A 203 4.14 -2.64 -19.75
C PHE A 203 4.75 -3.00 -21.12
N ALA A 204 5.42 -4.15 -21.20
CA ALA A 204 6.15 -4.53 -22.42
C ALA A 204 5.24 -4.66 -23.64
N SER A 205 3.99 -5.11 -23.48
CA SER A 205 3.02 -5.23 -24.58
C SER A 205 2.59 -3.89 -25.17
N LEU A 206 2.71 -2.79 -24.42
CA LEU A 206 2.38 -1.46 -24.91
C LEU A 206 3.22 -1.07 -26.12
N LYS A 207 4.53 -1.38 -26.11
CA LYS A 207 5.43 -1.10 -27.22
C LYS A 207 5.06 -1.85 -28.50
N ASN A 208 4.59 -3.10 -28.33
CA ASN A 208 4.20 -3.95 -29.46
C ASN A 208 2.85 -3.53 -30.06
N ASN A 209 1.90 -3.16 -29.21
CA ASN A 209 0.53 -2.91 -29.62
C ASN A 209 0.27 -1.42 -29.98
N PHE A 210 1.00 -0.50 -29.35
CA PHE A 210 0.83 0.96 -29.50
C PHE A 210 2.19 1.68 -29.51
N PRO A 211 3.07 1.38 -30.49
CA PRO A 211 4.44 1.91 -30.53
C PRO A 211 4.49 3.44 -30.59
N ASP A 212 3.50 4.06 -31.20
CA ASP A 212 3.36 5.52 -31.32
C ASP A 212 3.13 6.23 -29.98
N LYS A 213 2.65 5.51 -28.94
CA LYS A 213 2.36 6.06 -27.62
C LYS A 213 3.32 5.57 -26.53
N ALA A 214 3.94 4.45 -26.76
CA ALA A 214 4.70 3.73 -25.73
C ALA A 214 5.82 4.58 -25.14
N ASP A 215 6.68 5.16 -25.98
CA ASP A 215 7.86 5.90 -25.53
C ASP A 215 7.49 7.12 -24.67
N ALA A 216 6.46 7.86 -25.07
CA ALA A 216 5.97 9.00 -24.30
C ALA A 216 5.38 8.58 -22.95
N LEU A 217 4.65 7.46 -22.90
CA LEU A 217 4.07 6.96 -21.65
C LEU A 217 5.13 6.35 -20.70
N TYR A 218 6.15 5.68 -21.23
CA TYR A 218 7.28 5.21 -20.42
C TYR A 218 8.09 6.38 -19.84
N ALA A 219 8.38 7.40 -20.65
CA ALA A 219 9.04 8.59 -20.16
C ALA A 219 8.24 9.27 -19.04
N LYS A 220 6.92 9.35 -19.21
CA LYS A 220 6.03 9.86 -18.17
C LYS A 220 6.04 9.02 -16.90
N GLU A 221 6.03 7.69 -16.97
CA GLU A 221 6.13 6.84 -15.78
C GLU A 221 7.46 7.03 -15.05
N VAL A 222 8.56 7.15 -15.77
CA VAL A 222 9.87 7.45 -15.17
C VAL A 222 9.84 8.80 -14.42
N GLU A 223 9.21 9.81 -14.98
CA GLU A 223 9.04 11.11 -14.31
C GLU A 223 8.10 11.00 -13.11
N ASP A 224 6.99 10.24 -13.20
CA ASP A 224 6.06 9.99 -12.09
C ASP A 224 6.78 9.27 -10.92
N VAL A 225 7.69 8.33 -11.21
CA VAL A 225 8.55 7.65 -10.21
C VAL A 225 9.47 8.65 -9.49
N LYS A 226 10.19 9.48 -10.26
CA LYS A 226 11.09 10.50 -9.69
C LYS A 226 10.34 11.53 -8.85
N ALA A 227 9.18 11.99 -9.33
CA ALA A 227 8.34 12.96 -8.63
C ALA A 227 7.80 12.40 -7.30
N ARG A 228 7.39 11.11 -7.27
CA ARG A 228 6.97 10.45 -6.03
C ARG A 228 8.10 10.38 -5.01
N TYR A 229 9.29 9.96 -5.43
CA TYR A 229 10.44 9.92 -4.52
C TYR A 229 10.78 11.30 -3.96
N ALA A 230 10.86 12.31 -4.83
CA ALA A 230 11.13 13.69 -4.40
C ALA A 230 10.10 14.20 -3.40
N LYS A 231 8.80 13.91 -3.62
CA LYS A 231 7.71 14.22 -2.69
C LYS A 231 7.93 13.57 -1.32
N TYR A 232 8.19 12.26 -1.29
CA TYR A 232 8.37 11.52 -0.04
C TYR A 232 9.66 11.92 0.69
N LYS A 233 10.73 12.19 -0.05
CA LYS A 233 11.98 12.73 0.51
C LYS A 233 11.73 14.06 1.21
N LYS A 234 11.02 14.99 0.55
CA LYS A 234 10.65 16.27 1.14
C LYS A 234 9.79 16.10 2.41
N LEU A 235 8.83 15.18 2.42
CA LEU A 235 8.04 14.88 3.62
C LEU A 235 8.90 14.33 4.76
N ALA A 236 9.96 13.59 4.48
CA ALA A 236 10.86 13.06 5.49
C ALA A 236 11.84 14.10 6.05
N GLU A 237 12.12 15.15 5.30
CA GLU A 237 12.99 16.26 5.73
C GLU A 237 12.25 17.29 6.63
N GLY A 238 10.92 17.34 6.61
CA GLY A 238 10.06 18.21 7.43
C GLY A 238 9.61 19.44 6.67
#